data_b926ae64b8a2f9d631470f4c84dcc605
#
_entry.id   b926ae64b8a2f9d631470f4c84dcc605
#
_cell.length_a   1.000
_cell.length_b   1.000
_cell.length_c   1.000
_cell.angle_alpha   90.00
_cell.angle_beta   90.00
_cell.angle_gamma   90.00
#
_symmetry.space_group_name_H-M   'P 1'
#
loop_
_entity.id
_entity.type
_entity.pdbx_description
1 polymer ?
#
loop_
_entity_poly.entity_id
_entity_poly.type
_entity_poly.pdbx_seq_one_letter_code
_entity_poly.pdbx_strand_id
1 'polypeptide(L)'
;MAANDKQWSSATPGLLIIMIDQSGSMLSDYEGNDSRTVFASKAVNRIIETIIEKNFDGRAPKNRCFITLIGYNHNVRTLASGYLKDLDEKPIRIETVKQKISDGAGGILTIDKKMPIWVEPITEDGATNMKGAFEMAKEIIEKWISDKPNNPAPVIINISDGVPFFQGLEVPICVQQTIDVVNQIKAIDTSDGKIQIFNAMIGDGTRTKKFPCSKDELEGDEAKFLFEISTEIPASYKSVGESKFGMAINDGARGAVYDVEGIDLVNLIDFGSSKAQGDI
;
A
#
# COMPACT_ATOMS: atom_id res chain seq x y z
N MET A 1 14.16 13.57 -18.47
CA MET A 1 14.09 13.25 -17.03
C MET A 1 13.71 11.78 -16.94
N ALA A 2 14.30 11.02 -16.05
CA ALA A 2 13.89 9.65 -15.84
C ALA A 2 12.45 9.66 -15.29
N ALA A 3 11.60 8.74 -15.74
CA ALA A 3 10.21 8.68 -15.33
C ALA A 3 10.11 8.35 -13.83
N ASN A 4 9.17 8.99 -13.13
CA ASN A 4 8.93 8.84 -11.70
C ASN A 4 10.08 9.31 -10.79
N ASP A 5 10.77 10.41 -11.15
CA ASP A 5 11.91 10.95 -10.41
C ASP A 5 11.59 12.06 -9.42
N LYS A 6 10.41 12.69 -9.56
CA LYS A 6 10.06 13.82 -8.71
C LYS A 6 10.00 13.42 -7.23
N GLN A 7 10.71 14.16 -6.40
CA GLN A 7 10.60 14.04 -4.94
C GLN A 7 9.33 14.71 -4.44
N TRP A 8 8.71 14.12 -3.44
CA TRP A 8 7.52 14.67 -2.81
C TRP A 8 7.93 15.78 -1.84
N SER A 9 7.32 16.92 -1.99
CA SER A 9 7.61 18.11 -1.18
C SER A 9 6.33 18.81 -0.73
N SER A 10 6.42 19.75 0.19
CA SER A 10 5.24 20.54 0.58
C SER A 10 4.73 21.45 -0.54
N ALA A 11 5.58 21.80 -1.51
CA ALA A 11 5.20 22.59 -2.68
C ALA A 11 4.55 21.71 -3.78
N THR A 12 5.02 20.48 -3.92
CA THR A 12 4.54 19.47 -4.86
C THR A 12 4.29 18.16 -4.13
N PRO A 13 3.22 18.07 -3.31
CA PRO A 13 2.92 16.85 -2.56
C PRO A 13 2.54 15.70 -3.50
N GLY A 14 2.94 14.48 -3.12
CA GLY A 14 2.53 13.26 -3.80
C GLY A 14 1.15 12.79 -3.35
N LEU A 15 0.54 11.90 -4.13
CA LEU A 15 -0.68 11.17 -3.78
C LEU A 15 -0.34 9.70 -3.54
N LEU A 16 -0.63 9.20 -2.35
CA LEU A 16 -0.55 7.80 -1.97
C LEU A 16 -1.96 7.24 -1.72
N ILE A 17 -2.35 6.23 -2.48
CA ILE A 17 -3.60 5.51 -2.26
C ILE A 17 -3.24 4.13 -1.71
N ILE A 18 -3.74 3.79 -0.53
CA ILE A 18 -3.61 2.45 0.05
C ILE A 18 -4.99 1.80 0.00
N MET A 19 -5.08 0.68 -0.70
CA MET A 19 -6.29 -0.11 -0.84
C MET A 19 -6.14 -1.36 0.01
N ILE A 20 -7.15 -1.65 0.83
CA ILE A 20 -7.12 -2.77 1.78
C ILE A 20 -8.33 -3.66 1.50
N ASP A 21 -8.05 -4.91 1.19
CA ASP A 21 -9.05 -5.94 1.10
C ASP A 21 -9.70 -6.17 2.46
N GLN A 22 -11.01 -6.07 2.47
CA GLN A 22 -11.87 -6.29 3.63
C GLN A 22 -12.92 -7.37 3.32
N SER A 23 -12.56 -8.35 2.47
CA SER A 23 -13.39 -9.51 2.14
C SER A 23 -13.32 -10.59 3.23
N GLY A 24 -14.23 -11.57 3.16
CA GLY A 24 -14.33 -12.61 4.15
C GLY A 24 -13.10 -13.50 4.29
N SER A 25 -12.33 -13.71 3.21
CA SER A 25 -11.07 -14.47 3.25
C SER A 25 -10.01 -13.82 4.14
N MET A 26 -10.06 -12.50 4.29
CA MET A 26 -9.18 -11.74 5.19
C MET A 26 -9.44 -12.02 6.69
N LEU A 27 -10.55 -12.69 7.04
CA LEU A 27 -10.82 -13.15 8.41
C LEU A 27 -10.04 -14.43 8.77
N SER A 28 -9.44 -15.10 7.78
CA SER A 28 -8.66 -16.32 8.01
C SER A 28 -7.47 -16.05 8.92
N ASP A 29 -7.09 -17.09 9.67
CA ASP A 29 -5.92 -17.06 10.54
C ASP A 29 -4.64 -16.73 9.77
N TYR A 30 -3.78 -15.98 10.44
CA TYR A 30 -2.47 -15.58 9.96
C TYR A 30 -1.43 -15.85 11.05
N GLU A 31 -0.36 -15.10 11.14
CA GLU A 31 0.69 -15.30 12.14
C GLU A 31 0.19 -15.20 13.61
N GLY A 32 0.53 -16.19 14.41
CA GLY A 32 0.17 -16.25 15.83
C GLY A 32 -1.34 -16.48 16.00
N ASN A 33 -2.03 -15.55 16.66
CA ASN A 33 -3.48 -15.56 16.86
C ASN A 33 -4.19 -14.43 16.10
N ASP A 34 -3.47 -13.72 15.23
CA ASP A 34 -4.05 -12.64 14.43
C ASP A 34 -4.64 -13.21 13.12
N SER A 35 -5.71 -12.57 12.61
CA SER A 35 -6.19 -12.80 11.27
C SER A 35 -5.46 -11.89 10.26
N ARG A 36 -5.57 -12.21 8.96
CA ARG A 36 -5.00 -11.38 7.87
C ARG A 36 -5.44 -9.91 7.96
N THR A 37 -6.73 -9.67 8.26
CA THR A 37 -7.26 -8.30 8.40
C THR A 37 -6.65 -7.56 9.58
N VAL A 38 -6.45 -8.21 10.73
CA VAL A 38 -5.78 -7.62 11.89
C VAL A 38 -4.35 -7.24 11.52
N PHE A 39 -3.66 -8.14 10.85
CA PHE A 39 -2.29 -7.92 10.41
C PHE A 39 -2.18 -6.76 9.41
N ALA A 40 -3.00 -6.76 8.34
CA ALA A 40 -3.01 -5.70 7.34
C ALA A 40 -3.31 -4.33 7.96
N SER A 41 -4.30 -4.26 8.84
CA SER A 41 -4.66 -3.02 9.54
C SER A 41 -3.53 -2.51 10.43
N LYS A 42 -2.87 -3.38 11.20
CA LYS A 42 -1.70 -3.02 12.02
C LYS A 42 -0.55 -2.47 11.16
N ALA A 43 -0.24 -3.15 10.03
CA ALA A 43 0.83 -2.73 9.12
C ALA A 43 0.55 -1.35 8.52
N VAL A 44 -0.67 -1.12 8.04
CA VAL A 44 -1.07 0.17 7.44
C VAL A 44 -1.03 1.30 8.47
N ASN A 45 -1.60 1.09 9.66
CA ASN A 45 -1.57 2.10 10.73
C ASN A 45 -0.13 2.47 11.11
N ARG A 46 0.75 1.48 11.27
CA ARG A 46 2.17 1.70 11.58
C ARG A 46 2.89 2.50 10.50
N ILE A 47 2.62 2.23 9.23
CA ILE A 47 3.27 2.96 8.14
C ILE A 47 2.79 4.41 8.05
N ILE A 48 1.49 4.65 8.22
CA ILE A 48 0.98 6.03 8.24
C ILE A 48 1.62 6.82 9.37
N GLU A 49 1.69 6.25 10.58
CA GLU A 49 2.40 6.84 11.70
C GLU A 49 3.86 7.13 11.34
N THR A 50 4.57 6.16 10.76
CA THR A 50 5.98 6.34 10.34
C THR A 50 6.14 7.47 9.31
N ILE A 51 5.25 7.57 8.32
CA ILE A 51 5.27 8.65 7.34
C ILE A 51 5.05 10.00 8.03
N ILE A 52 4.10 10.08 8.95
CA ILE A 52 3.83 11.29 9.73
C ILE A 52 5.06 11.68 10.56
N GLU A 53 5.62 10.74 11.36
CA GLU A 53 6.79 10.97 12.21
C GLU A 53 8.01 11.46 11.40
N LYS A 54 8.30 10.82 10.26
CA LYS A 54 9.44 11.21 9.38
C LYS A 54 9.27 12.59 8.72
N ASN A 55 8.06 13.10 8.65
CA ASN A 55 7.78 14.42 8.10
C ASN A 55 7.58 15.49 9.18
N PHE A 56 7.77 15.16 10.47
CA PHE A 56 7.58 16.09 11.57
C PHE A 56 8.75 17.08 11.65
N ASP A 57 8.46 18.38 11.76
CA ASP A 57 9.47 19.43 11.87
C ASP A 57 9.60 20.04 13.29
N GLY A 58 9.09 19.32 14.29
CA GLY A 58 9.06 19.74 15.70
C GLY A 58 7.78 20.48 16.10
N ARG A 59 6.90 20.82 15.16
CA ARG A 59 5.59 21.48 15.43
C ARG A 59 4.43 20.69 14.84
N ALA A 60 4.53 20.31 13.58
CA ALA A 60 3.51 19.56 12.85
C ALA A 60 4.16 18.81 11.67
N PRO A 61 3.52 17.74 11.16
CA PRO A 61 4.03 17.08 9.97
C PRO A 61 3.91 17.98 8.74
N LYS A 62 4.96 18.01 7.91
CA LYS A 62 4.95 18.71 6.62
C LYS A 62 4.05 17.98 5.63
N ASN A 63 3.17 18.70 4.95
CA ASN A 63 2.22 18.15 3.98
C ASN A 63 2.90 17.75 2.65
N ARG A 64 3.87 16.84 2.69
CA ARG A 64 4.55 16.32 1.49
C ARG A 64 3.77 15.20 0.80
N CYS A 65 2.77 14.64 1.48
CA CYS A 65 1.96 13.54 1.00
C CYS A 65 0.49 13.79 1.32
N PHE A 66 -0.38 13.46 0.37
CA PHE A 66 -1.81 13.26 0.59
C PHE A 66 -2.07 11.76 0.56
N ILE A 67 -2.65 11.20 1.61
CA ILE A 67 -2.93 9.77 1.72
C ILE A 67 -4.44 9.56 1.64
N THR A 68 -4.87 8.57 0.87
CA THR A 68 -6.25 8.06 0.87
C THR A 68 -6.23 6.57 1.16
N LEU A 69 -6.96 6.14 2.18
CA LEU A 69 -7.19 4.73 2.50
C LEU A 69 -8.55 4.31 1.93
N ILE A 70 -8.56 3.27 1.11
CA ILE A 70 -9.76 2.67 0.53
C ILE A 70 -9.89 1.26 1.09
N GLY A 71 -11.00 0.98 1.79
CA GLY A 71 -11.39 -0.37 2.15
C GLY A 71 -12.39 -0.93 1.15
N TYR A 72 -12.26 -2.19 0.77
CA TYR A 72 -13.19 -2.83 -0.15
C TYR A 72 -13.56 -4.25 0.26
N ASN A 73 -14.86 -4.51 0.28
CA ASN A 73 -15.48 -5.81 0.32
C ASN A 73 -16.59 -5.84 -0.76
N HIS A 74 -17.84 -6.15 -0.45
CA HIS A 74 -18.95 -5.89 -1.38
C HIS A 74 -19.19 -4.38 -1.60
N ASN A 75 -18.85 -3.54 -0.62
CA ASN A 75 -18.85 -2.07 -0.71
C ASN A 75 -17.43 -1.55 -0.83
N VAL A 76 -17.27 -0.42 -1.51
CA VAL A 76 -16.01 0.33 -1.58
C VAL A 76 -16.19 1.64 -0.84
N ARG A 77 -15.28 1.97 0.07
CA ARG A 77 -15.37 3.18 0.89
C ARG A 77 -14.01 3.79 1.20
N THR A 78 -13.97 5.10 1.30
CA THR A 78 -12.82 5.79 1.88
C THR A 78 -12.85 5.63 3.39
N LEU A 79 -11.78 5.07 3.96
CA LEU A 79 -11.61 4.87 5.41
C LEU A 79 -11.01 6.12 6.06
N ALA A 80 -10.00 6.71 5.43
CA ALA A 80 -9.39 7.97 5.84
C ALA A 80 -8.81 8.67 4.61
N SER A 81 -8.78 10.01 4.61
CA SER A 81 -8.20 10.79 3.53
C SER A 81 -7.77 12.17 4.03
N GLY A 82 -6.58 12.61 3.66
CA GLY A 82 -6.07 13.93 4.03
C GLY A 82 -4.58 14.10 3.81
N TYR A 83 -4.11 15.32 4.00
CA TYR A 83 -2.68 15.58 4.15
C TYR A 83 -2.17 15.01 5.49
N LEU A 84 -0.86 14.87 5.63
CA LEU A 84 -0.26 14.29 6.83
C LEU A 84 -0.70 15.01 8.11
N LYS A 85 -0.85 16.33 8.09
CA LYS A 85 -1.35 17.09 9.21
C LYS A 85 -2.81 16.74 9.55
N ASP A 86 -3.66 16.56 8.54
CA ASP A 86 -5.07 16.22 8.77
C ASP A 86 -5.21 14.81 9.37
N LEU A 87 -4.36 13.87 8.93
CA LEU A 87 -4.34 12.50 9.45
C LEU A 87 -3.80 12.47 10.88
N ASP A 88 -2.75 13.24 11.19
CA ASP A 88 -2.19 13.35 12.53
C ASP A 88 -3.23 13.88 13.55
N GLU A 89 -4.04 14.86 13.13
CA GLU A 89 -5.07 15.46 13.97
C GLU A 89 -6.35 14.59 14.13
N LYS A 90 -6.61 13.65 13.20
CA LYS A 90 -7.91 12.94 13.09
C LYS A 90 -7.79 11.43 12.93
N PRO A 91 -7.05 10.71 13.80
CA PRO A 91 -7.18 9.26 13.85
C PRO A 91 -8.58 8.87 14.34
N ILE A 92 -9.06 7.67 13.99
CA ILE A 92 -10.32 7.10 14.53
C ILE A 92 -10.24 7.03 16.04
N ARG A 93 -9.09 6.56 16.55
CA ARG A 93 -8.78 6.46 18.00
C ARG A 93 -7.29 6.36 18.21
N ILE A 94 -6.89 6.41 19.48
CA ILE A 94 -5.49 6.19 19.88
C ILE A 94 -5.45 4.97 20.80
N GLU A 95 -4.63 3.98 20.45
CA GLU A 95 -4.34 2.83 21.30
C GLU A 95 -3.07 3.04 22.11
N THR A 96 -2.97 2.31 23.22
CA THR A 96 -1.70 2.16 23.94
C THR A 96 -1.15 0.77 23.64
N VAL A 97 -0.03 0.71 22.93
CA VAL A 97 0.65 -0.54 22.58
C VAL A 97 1.95 -0.68 23.34
N LYS A 98 2.34 -1.92 23.63
CA LYS A 98 3.65 -2.22 24.24
C LYS A 98 4.72 -2.26 23.14
N GLN A 99 5.70 -1.37 23.23
CA GLN A 99 6.84 -1.35 22.31
C GLN A 99 8.12 -1.75 23.05
N LYS A 100 8.87 -2.68 22.46
CA LYS A 100 10.21 -3.04 22.94
C LYS A 100 11.24 -2.09 22.32
N ILE A 101 12.03 -1.46 23.15
CA ILE A 101 13.14 -0.57 22.73
C ILE A 101 14.43 -1.03 23.39
N SER A 102 15.58 -0.73 22.77
CA SER A 102 16.88 -0.93 23.41
C SER A 102 17.05 0.05 24.56
N ASP A 103 17.60 -0.41 25.68
CA ASP A 103 17.98 0.44 26.81
C ASP A 103 19.33 1.15 26.62
N GLY A 104 20.00 0.91 25.48
CA GLY A 104 21.32 1.46 25.16
C GLY A 104 22.49 0.73 25.87
N ALA A 105 22.22 -0.20 26.77
CA ALA A 105 23.22 -0.97 27.52
C ALA A 105 23.20 -2.47 27.16
N GLY A 106 22.49 -2.84 26.09
CA GLY A 106 22.33 -4.23 25.62
C GLY A 106 21.10 -4.96 26.16
N GLY A 107 20.27 -4.27 26.95
CA GLY A 107 18.98 -4.76 27.42
C GLY A 107 17.81 -4.27 26.56
N ILE A 108 16.60 -4.80 26.86
CA ILE A 108 15.34 -4.42 26.21
C ILE A 108 14.36 -3.89 27.27
N LEU A 109 13.91 -2.67 27.06
CA LEU A 109 12.82 -2.06 27.82
C LEU A 109 11.50 -2.20 27.06
N THR A 110 10.43 -2.42 27.80
CA THR A 110 9.06 -2.35 27.24
C THR A 110 8.42 -1.05 27.71
N ILE A 111 8.05 -0.21 26.76
CA ILE A 111 7.38 1.06 27.01
C ILE A 111 5.96 1.06 26.47
N ASP A 112 5.13 1.93 27.03
CA ASP A 112 3.81 2.21 26.47
C ASP A 112 3.94 3.29 25.38
N LYS A 113 3.56 2.94 24.15
CA LYS A 113 3.52 3.86 23.02
C LYS A 113 2.07 4.15 22.64
N LYS A 114 1.77 5.43 22.37
CA LYS A 114 0.50 5.84 21.78
C LYS A 114 0.54 5.57 20.30
N MET A 115 -0.41 4.78 19.80
CA MET A 115 -0.54 4.37 18.40
C MET A 115 -1.85 4.92 17.83
N PRO A 116 -1.80 5.89 16.91
CA PRO A 116 -2.99 6.35 16.18
C PRO A 116 -3.52 5.26 15.25
N ILE A 117 -4.84 5.15 15.16
CA ILE A 117 -5.54 4.16 14.33
C ILE A 117 -6.38 4.87 13.29
N TRP A 118 -6.17 4.56 12.01
CA TRP A 118 -6.92 5.08 10.86
C TRP A 118 -7.71 4.00 10.14
N VAL A 119 -7.37 2.72 10.35
CA VAL A 119 -8.09 1.57 9.81
C VAL A 119 -8.26 0.50 10.87
N GLU A 120 -9.50 0.01 10.99
CA GLU A 120 -9.86 -1.09 11.88
C GLU A 120 -9.89 -2.42 11.11
N PRO A 121 -9.54 -3.54 11.76
CA PRO A 121 -9.81 -4.86 11.21
C PRO A 121 -11.31 -5.05 10.95
N ILE A 122 -11.65 -5.81 9.93
CA ILE A 122 -13.05 -6.20 9.71
C ILE A 122 -13.47 -7.31 10.68
N THR A 123 -14.78 -7.39 10.89
CA THR A 123 -15.43 -8.43 11.71
C THR A 123 -16.52 -9.17 10.96
N GLU A 124 -16.85 -8.75 9.74
CA GLU A 124 -17.95 -9.28 8.94
C GLU A 124 -17.44 -9.82 7.61
N ASP A 125 -18.10 -10.87 7.14
CA ASP A 125 -17.83 -11.47 5.83
C ASP A 125 -18.25 -10.52 4.68
N GLY A 126 -17.62 -10.67 3.52
CA GLY A 126 -17.91 -9.86 2.33
C GLY A 126 -17.24 -10.37 1.07
N ALA A 127 -17.74 -9.90 -0.06
CA ALA A 127 -17.14 -10.13 -1.37
C ALA A 127 -15.83 -9.32 -1.53
N THR A 128 -15.16 -9.49 -2.67
CA THR A 128 -13.89 -8.81 -2.99
C THR A 128 -14.08 -7.90 -4.20
N ASN A 129 -14.73 -6.73 -4.01
CA ASN A 129 -14.98 -5.76 -5.08
C ASN A 129 -13.72 -4.92 -5.38
N MET A 130 -12.65 -5.59 -5.77
CA MET A 130 -11.38 -4.95 -6.13
C MET A 130 -11.53 -4.03 -7.34
N LYS A 131 -12.37 -4.38 -8.32
CA LYS A 131 -12.70 -3.51 -9.46
C LYS A 131 -13.19 -2.15 -9.01
N GLY A 132 -14.21 -2.13 -8.14
CA GLY A 132 -14.76 -0.87 -7.61
C GLY A 132 -13.73 -0.06 -6.82
N ALA A 133 -12.80 -0.71 -6.11
CA ALA A 133 -11.72 -0.02 -5.42
C ALA A 133 -10.76 0.66 -6.41
N PHE A 134 -10.39 0.01 -7.51
CA PHE A 134 -9.60 0.64 -8.57
C PHE A 134 -10.36 1.73 -9.33
N GLU A 135 -11.67 1.60 -9.53
CA GLU A 135 -12.51 2.66 -10.10
C GLU A 135 -12.48 3.91 -9.22
N MET A 136 -12.69 3.76 -7.90
CA MET A 136 -12.60 4.87 -6.94
C MET A 136 -11.18 5.47 -6.93
N ALA A 137 -10.14 4.65 -6.94
CA ALA A 137 -8.76 5.12 -7.02
C ALA A 137 -8.51 5.93 -8.30
N LYS A 138 -9.03 5.47 -9.45
CA LYS A 138 -8.93 6.17 -10.74
C LYS A 138 -9.57 7.55 -10.69
N GLU A 139 -10.79 7.67 -10.16
CA GLU A 139 -11.48 8.97 -10.01
C GLU A 139 -10.67 9.95 -9.15
N ILE A 140 -10.10 9.46 -8.03
CA ILE A 140 -9.24 10.27 -7.15
C ILE A 140 -7.99 10.73 -7.89
N ILE A 141 -7.34 9.84 -8.66
CA ILE A 141 -6.14 10.14 -9.45
C ILE A 141 -6.44 11.17 -10.53
N GLU A 142 -7.50 10.99 -11.30
CA GLU A 142 -7.88 11.91 -12.39
C GLU A 142 -8.15 13.32 -11.84
N LYS A 143 -8.88 13.41 -10.73
CA LYS A 143 -9.09 14.68 -10.04
C LYS A 143 -7.78 15.29 -9.54
N TRP A 144 -6.93 14.48 -8.89
CA TRP A 144 -5.64 14.95 -8.37
C TRP A 144 -4.75 15.54 -9.46
N ILE A 145 -4.63 14.85 -10.60
CA ILE A 145 -3.81 15.29 -11.74
C ILE A 145 -4.40 16.56 -12.36
N SER A 146 -5.73 16.64 -12.47
CA SER A 146 -6.41 17.86 -12.97
C SER A 146 -6.12 19.07 -12.09
N ASP A 147 -6.20 18.90 -10.77
CA ASP A 147 -5.98 19.98 -9.80
C ASP A 147 -4.49 20.32 -9.62
N LYS A 148 -3.59 19.35 -9.85
CA LYS A 148 -2.15 19.43 -9.56
C LYS A 148 -1.30 18.79 -10.68
N PRO A 149 -1.34 19.32 -11.91
CA PRO A 149 -0.73 18.66 -13.09
C PRO A 149 0.80 18.54 -13.03
N ASN A 150 1.46 19.32 -12.18
CA ASN A 150 2.92 19.31 -12.04
C ASN A 150 3.44 18.49 -10.86
N ASN A 151 2.54 17.86 -10.11
CA ASN A 151 2.91 17.06 -8.95
C ASN A 151 3.49 15.70 -9.37
N PRO A 152 4.19 15.01 -8.45
CA PRO A 152 4.66 13.63 -8.67
C PRO A 152 3.54 12.68 -9.07
N ALA A 153 3.91 11.66 -9.86
CA ALA A 153 2.99 10.61 -10.25
C ALA A 153 2.40 9.90 -9.01
N PRO A 154 1.08 9.70 -8.95
CA PRO A 154 0.43 8.97 -7.87
C PRO A 154 0.91 7.52 -7.73
N VAL A 155 0.83 7.02 -6.50
CA VAL A 155 1.17 5.63 -6.14
C VAL A 155 -0.06 4.96 -5.55
N ILE A 156 -0.37 3.76 -6.02
CA ILE A 156 -1.35 2.85 -5.42
C ILE A 156 -0.60 1.70 -4.77
N ILE A 157 -0.97 1.34 -3.54
CA ILE A 157 -0.55 0.11 -2.87
C ILE A 157 -1.81 -0.68 -2.56
N ASN A 158 -1.96 -1.84 -3.15
CA ASN A 158 -3.09 -2.73 -2.92
C ASN A 158 -2.65 -3.92 -2.06
N ILE A 159 -3.41 -4.21 -1.02
CA ILE A 159 -3.18 -5.29 -0.05
C ILE A 159 -4.39 -6.21 -0.11
N SER A 160 -4.19 -7.46 -0.54
CA SER A 160 -5.24 -8.47 -0.72
C SER A 160 -4.69 -9.87 -0.47
N ASP A 161 -5.55 -10.84 -0.25
CA ASP A 161 -5.18 -12.25 -0.15
C ASP A 161 -5.63 -13.08 -1.35
N GLY A 162 -6.19 -12.46 -2.40
CA GLY A 162 -6.70 -13.24 -3.51
C GLY A 162 -7.18 -12.46 -4.73
N VAL A 163 -8.07 -13.10 -5.47
CA VAL A 163 -8.68 -12.61 -6.70
C VAL A 163 -9.99 -11.85 -6.41
N PRO A 164 -10.39 -10.93 -7.31
CA PRO A 164 -11.68 -10.24 -7.17
C PRO A 164 -12.85 -11.22 -7.33
N PHE A 165 -13.85 -11.03 -6.47
CA PHE A 165 -15.13 -11.74 -6.53
C PHE A 165 -16.25 -10.82 -6.07
N PHE A 166 -17.13 -10.41 -6.98
CA PHE A 166 -18.18 -9.44 -6.68
C PHE A 166 -19.42 -9.63 -7.56
N GLN A 167 -20.55 -9.13 -7.09
CA GLN A 167 -21.85 -9.12 -7.78
C GLN A 167 -22.38 -10.50 -8.23
N GLY A 168 -21.88 -11.59 -7.64
CA GLY A 168 -22.26 -12.94 -8.03
C GLY A 168 -21.79 -13.36 -9.43
N LEU A 169 -20.84 -12.62 -10.01
CA LEU A 169 -20.22 -12.96 -11.29
C LEU A 169 -19.19 -14.08 -11.10
N GLU A 170 -18.89 -14.79 -12.18
CA GLU A 170 -17.80 -15.75 -12.19
C GLU A 170 -16.43 -15.07 -12.02
N VAL A 171 -15.52 -15.71 -11.30
CA VAL A 171 -14.17 -15.17 -11.00
C VAL A 171 -13.43 -14.67 -12.26
N PRO A 172 -13.40 -15.41 -13.40
CA PRO A 172 -12.72 -14.93 -14.59
C PRO A 172 -13.28 -13.59 -15.13
N ILE A 173 -14.59 -13.37 -14.99
CA ILE A 173 -15.22 -12.10 -15.39
C ILE A 173 -14.80 -10.98 -14.44
N CYS A 174 -14.79 -11.22 -13.13
CA CYS A 174 -14.34 -10.25 -12.14
C CYS A 174 -12.87 -9.87 -12.34
N VAL A 175 -12.02 -10.86 -12.62
CA VAL A 175 -10.60 -10.68 -12.94
C VAL A 175 -10.44 -9.79 -14.17
N GLN A 176 -11.11 -10.13 -15.29
CA GLN A 176 -10.98 -9.35 -16.52
C GLN A 176 -11.46 -7.91 -16.35
N GLN A 177 -12.61 -7.70 -15.71
CA GLN A 177 -13.12 -6.36 -15.44
C GLN A 177 -12.16 -5.53 -14.55
N THR A 178 -11.48 -6.16 -13.60
CA THR A 178 -10.50 -5.49 -12.75
C THR A 178 -9.25 -5.11 -13.58
N ILE A 179 -8.75 -6.03 -14.41
CA ILE A 179 -7.64 -5.76 -15.33
C ILE A 179 -7.96 -4.59 -16.26
N ASP A 180 -9.18 -4.52 -16.79
CA ASP A 180 -9.59 -3.44 -17.71
C ASP A 180 -9.53 -2.07 -17.03
N VAL A 181 -9.98 -1.95 -15.80
CA VAL A 181 -9.88 -0.70 -15.02
C VAL A 181 -8.42 -0.36 -14.71
N VAL A 182 -7.64 -1.34 -14.28
CA VAL A 182 -6.21 -1.13 -14.00
C VAL A 182 -5.44 -0.70 -15.25
N ASN A 183 -5.74 -1.26 -16.42
CA ASN A 183 -5.13 -0.84 -17.68
C ASN A 183 -5.48 0.60 -18.03
N GLN A 184 -6.69 1.08 -17.72
CA GLN A 184 -7.03 2.50 -17.85
C GLN A 184 -6.16 3.37 -16.93
N ILE A 185 -5.92 2.97 -15.68
CA ILE A 185 -5.04 3.69 -14.76
C ILE A 185 -3.60 3.69 -15.29
N LYS A 186 -3.08 2.54 -15.73
CA LYS A 186 -1.72 2.43 -16.31
C LYS A 186 -1.54 3.27 -17.59
N ALA A 187 -2.61 3.55 -18.30
CA ALA A 187 -2.60 4.41 -19.50
C ALA A 187 -2.47 5.91 -19.15
N ILE A 188 -2.77 6.33 -17.91
CA ILE A 188 -2.69 7.73 -17.49
C ILE A 188 -1.23 8.19 -17.52
N ASP A 189 -0.97 9.28 -18.24
CA ASP A 189 0.31 9.96 -18.24
C ASP A 189 0.29 11.16 -17.28
N THR A 190 1.39 11.34 -16.56
CA THR A 190 1.62 12.53 -15.73
C THR A 190 2.89 13.26 -16.16
N SER A 191 3.10 14.46 -15.64
CA SER A 191 4.34 15.21 -15.88
C SER A 191 5.59 14.59 -15.23
N ASP A 192 5.43 13.52 -14.43
CA ASP A 192 6.50 12.78 -13.75
C ASP A 192 6.67 11.35 -14.30
N GLY A 193 5.71 10.84 -15.06
CA GLY A 193 5.71 9.48 -15.58
C GLY A 193 4.37 8.79 -15.39
N LYS A 194 4.39 7.47 -15.28
CA LYS A 194 3.18 6.64 -15.14
C LYS A 194 2.79 6.47 -13.66
N ILE A 195 1.49 6.23 -13.45
CA ILE A 195 0.98 5.81 -12.14
C ILE A 195 1.67 4.52 -11.72
N GLN A 196 2.10 4.45 -10.46
CA GLN A 196 2.70 3.25 -9.91
C GLN A 196 1.67 2.43 -9.15
N ILE A 197 1.62 1.13 -9.41
CA ILE A 197 0.72 0.18 -8.73
C ILE A 197 1.56 -0.94 -8.14
N PHE A 198 1.57 -1.01 -6.82
CA PHE A 198 2.23 -2.05 -6.04
C PHE A 198 1.18 -2.96 -5.40
N ASN A 199 1.42 -4.27 -5.41
CA ASN A 199 0.52 -5.26 -4.83
C ASN A 199 1.23 -6.08 -3.76
N ALA A 200 0.57 -6.29 -2.63
CA ALA A 200 0.95 -7.25 -1.60
C ALA A 200 -0.11 -8.36 -1.53
N MET A 201 0.30 -9.59 -1.78
CA MET A 201 -0.54 -10.76 -1.53
C MET A 201 -0.22 -11.33 -0.15
N ILE A 202 -1.19 -11.30 0.75
CA ILE A 202 -1.06 -11.90 2.07
C ILE A 202 -1.33 -13.41 1.94
N GLY A 203 -0.35 -14.21 2.34
CA GLY A 203 -0.41 -15.66 2.34
C GLY A 203 0.05 -16.25 3.67
N ASP A 204 0.55 -17.47 3.67
CA ASP A 204 1.05 -18.19 4.85
C ASP A 204 2.57 -18.05 5.05
N GLY A 205 3.25 -17.28 4.23
CA GLY A 205 4.70 -17.06 4.29
C GLY A 205 5.56 -18.22 3.79
N THR A 206 4.95 -19.31 3.30
CA THR A 206 5.70 -20.51 2.94
C THR A 206 6.42 -20.43 1.60
N ARG A 207 5.98 -19.53 0.70
CA ARG A 207 6.47 -19.40 -0.68
C ARG A 207 6.71 -17.95 -1.08
N THR A 208 7.24 -17.15 -0.18
CA THR A 208 7.45 -15.72 -0.41
C THR A 208 8.23 -15.46 -1.70
N LYS A 209 7.65 -14.68 -2.60
CA LYS A 209 8.27 -14.19 -3.82
C LYS A 209 8.20 -12.68 -3.87
N LYS A 210 9.33 -12.03 -4.15
CA LYS A 210 9.44 -10.57 -4.19
C LYS A 210 9.88 -10.10 -5.56
N PHE A 211 9.19 -9.12 -6.10
CA PHE A 211 9.52 -8.42 -7.34
C PHE A 211 9.81 -9.32 -8.54
N PRO A 212 8.91 -10.24 -8.90
CA PRO A 212 9.12 -11.13 -10.06
C PRO A 212 9.19 -10.34 -11.36
N CYS A 213 9.97 -10.86 -12.32
CA CYS A 213 10.08 -10.32 -13.69
C CYS A 213 9.15 -11.00 -14.68
N SER A 214 8.66 -12.21 -14.37
CA SER A 214 7.79 -13.01 -15.23
C SER A 214 6.68 -13.69 -14.44
N LYS A 215 5.54 -13.91 -15.09
CA LYS A 215 4.45 -14.76 -14.56
C LYS A 215 4.88 -16.20 -14.34
N ASP A 216 5.88 -16.68 -15.09
CA ASP A 216 6.37 -18.05 -14.97
C ASP A 216 7.12 -18.32 -13.65
N GLU A 217 7.49 -17.25 -12.96
CA GLU A 217 8.07 -17.33 -11.63
C GLU A 217 7.03 -17.55 -10.52
N LEU A 218 5.74 -17.52 -10.86
CA LEU A 218 4.64 -17.49 -9.91
C LEU A 218 3.76 -18.73 -10.02
N GLU A 219 3.36 -19.24 -8.87
CA GLU A 219 2.39 -20.32 -8.74
C GLU A 219 1.01 -19.73 -8.39
N GLY A 220 -0.06 -20.36 -8.89
CA GLY A 220 -1.45 -19.95 -8.67
C GLY A 220 -1.92 -18.80 -9.57
N ASP A 221 -3.22 -18.77 -9.80
CA ASP A 221 -3.85 -17.76 -10.65
C ASP A 221 -3.94 -16.40 -9.94
N GLU A 222 -4.04 -16.40 -8.62
CA GLU A 222 -4.06 -15.22 -7.77
C GLU A 222 -2.78 -14.40 -7.90
N ALA A 223 -1.63 -15.07 -7.78
CA ALA A 223 -0.33 -14.43 -7.91
C ALA A 223 -0.11 -13.90 -9.34
N LYS A 224 -0.47 -14.68 -10.37
CA LYS A 224 -0.38 -14.26 -11.77
C LYS A 224 -1.30 -13.08 -12.10
N PHE A 225 -2.49 -13.03 -11.49
CA PHE A 225 -3.41 -11.91 -11.61
C PHE A 225 -2.80 -10.64 -10.98
N LEU A 226 -2.30 -10.70 -9.73
CA LEU A 226 -1.67 -9.56 -9.08
C LEU A 226 -0.41 -9.09 -9.81
N PHE A 227 0.37 -9.99 -10.42
CA PHE A 227 1.45 -9.62 -11.33
C PHE A 227 0.95 -8.79 -12.51
N GLU A 228 -0.14 -9.23 -13.16
CA GLU A 228 -0.75 -8.53 -14.30
C GLU A 228 -1.13 -7.10 -13.95
N ILE A 229 -1.75 -6.89 -12.80
CA ILE A 229 -2.21 -5.58 -12.36
C ILE A 229 -1.11 -4.71 -11.71
N SER A 230 0.08 -5.24 -11.45
CA SER A 230 1.24 -4.47 -10.97
C SER A 230 1.93 -3.71 -12.09
N THR A 231 2.61 -2.61 -11.78
CA THR A 231 3.49 -1.89 -12.70
C THR A 231 4.93 -2.36 -12.57
N GLU A 232 5.73 -2.15 -13.61
CA GLU A 232 7.17 -2.30 -13.53
C GLU A 232 7.75 -1.26 -12.56
N ILE A 233 8.75 -1.67 -11.79
CA ILE A 233 9.43 -0.80 -10.82
C ILE A 233 10.34 0.18 -11.55
N PRO A 234 10.12 1.50 -11.45
CA PRO A 234 10.98 2.50 -12.07
C PRO A 234 12.41 2.47 -11.48
N ALA A 235 13.39 2.85 -12.29
CA ALA A 235 14.80 2.91 -11.86
C ALA A 235 14.98 3.77 -10.58
N SER A 236 14.19 4.84 -10.45
CA SER A 236 14.23 5.73 -9.27
C SER A 236 13.82 5.06 -7.94
N TYR A 237 13.19 3.89 -7.99
CA TYR A 237 12.82 3.12 -6.79
C TYR A 237 13.81 1.99 -6.47
N LYS A 238 14.68 1.58 -7.42
CA LYS A 238 15.52 0.38 -7.24
C LYS A 238 16.46 0.47 -6.04
N SER A 239 17.16 1.60 -5.88
CA SER A 239 18.10 1.79 -4.77
C SER A 239 17.42 1.73 -3.40
N VAL A 240 16.21 2.28 -3.30
CA VAL A 240 15.40 2.18 -2.07
C VAL A 240 14.95 0.74 -1.82
N GLY A 241 14.52 0.04 -2.87
CA GLY A 241 14.14 -1.38 -2.78
C GLY A 241 15.31 -2.25 -2.33
N GLU A 242 16.49 -2.05 -2.88
CA GLU A 242 17.71 -2.76 -2.48
C GLU A 242 18.03 -2.53 -1.00
N SER A 243 17.94 -1.30 -0.52
CA SER A 243 18.20 -0.98 0.90
C SER A 243 17.16 -1.56 1.84
N LYS A 244 15.88 -1.63 1.44
CA LYS A 244 14.76 -2.13 2.27
C LYS A 244 14.65 -3.65 2.30
N PHE A 245 14.89 -4.30 1.17
CA PHE A 245 14.73 -5.74 1.02
C PHE A 245 16.05 -6.51 1.00
N GLY A 246 17.20 -5.80 0.99
CA GLY A 246 18.51 -6.42 0.96
C GLY A 246 18.80 -7.23 -0.30
N MET A 247 18.11 -6.95 -1.41
CA MET A 247 18.24 -7.65 -2.67
C MET A 247 18.21 -6.70 -3.86
N ALA A 248 18.94 -7.02 -4.92
CA ALA A 248 18.89 -6.27 -6.17
C ALA A 248 17.53 -6.43 -6.85
N ILE A 249 16.97 -5.32 -7.34
CA ILE A 249 15.75 -5.32 -8.13
C ILE A 249 16.13 -5.32 -9.61
N ASN A 250 15.82 -6.43 -10.29
CA ASN A 250 16.14 -6.60 -11.70
C ASN A 250 15.31 -5.67 -12.62
N ASP A 251 15.81 -5.45 -13.83
CA ASP A 251 15.04 -4.78 -14.88
C ASP A 251 13.81 -5.60 -15.25
N GLY A 252 12.66 -4.94 -15.44
CA GLY A 252 11.39 -5.58 -15.72
C GLY A 252 10.67 -6.15 -14.49
N ALA A 253 11.26 -6.04 -13.28
CA ALA A 253 10.62 -6.48 -12.06
C ALA A 253 9.32 -5.72 -11.80
N ARG A 254 8.26 -6.44 -11.42
CA ARG A 254 6.96 -5.86 -11.08
C ARG A 254 6.91 -5.47 -9.60
N GLY A 255 6.20 -4.40 -9.30
CA GLY A 255 5.98 -3.92 -7.94
C GLY A 255 5.00 -4.82 -7.18
N ALA A 256 5.40 -6.07 -6.93
CA ALA A 256 4.57 -7.03 -6.22
C ALA A 256 5.39 -7.91 -5.30
N VAL A 257 4.79 -8.25 -4.16
CA VAL A 257 5.30 -9.24 -3.21
C VAL A 257 4.17 -10.23 -2.90
N TYR A 258 4.52 -11.49 -2.84
CA TYR A 258 3.57 -12.59 -2.73
C TYR A 258 3.86 -13.42 -1.51
N ASP A 259 2.79 -13.96 -0.91
CA ASP A 259 2.84 -14.82 0.26
C ASP A 259 3.70 -14.18 1.37
N VAL A 260 3.39 -12.91 1.64
CA VAL A 260 4.22 -12.08 2.50
C VAL A 260 4.01 -12.37 3.97
N GLU A 261 5.10 -12.37 4.69
CA GLU A 261 5.13 -12.22 6.14
C GLU A 261 5.06 -10.74 6.54
N GLY A 262 4.83 -10.52 7.85
CA GLY A 262 4.63 -9.21 8.42
C GLY A 262 5.61 -8.14 8.04
N ILE A 263 6.87 -8.48 8.07
CA ILE A 263 7.95 -7.54 7.75
C ILE A 263 7.95 -7.16 6.27
N ASP A 264 7.59 -8.06 5.38
CA ASP A 264 7.61 -7.81 3.95
C ASP A 264 6.46 -6.90 3.50
N LEU A 265 5.29 -7.02 4.12
CA LEU A 265 4.19 -6.07 3.89
C LEU A 265 4.58 -4.66 4.32
N VAL A 266 5.14 -4.52 5.52
CA VAL A 266 5.64 -3.22 6.02
C VAL A 266 6.70 -2.66 5.07
N ASN A 267 7.65 -3.49 4.63
CA ASN A 267 8.70 -3.09 3.71
C ASN A 267 8.15 -2.66 2.34
N LEU A 268 7.12 -3.36 1.80
CA LEU A 268 6.52 -2.96 0.52
C LEU A 268 5.81 -1.61 0.63
N ILE A 269 5.05 -1.39 1.70
CA ILE A 269 4.37 -0.12 1.91
C ILE A 269 5.39 1.01 2.12
N ASP A 270 6.46 0.75 2.91
CA ASP A 270 7.56 1.70 3.11
C ASP A 270 8.30 1.99 1.79
N PHE A 271 8.53 0.98 0.97
CA PHE A 271 9.11 1.12 -0.37
C PHE A 271 8.22 1.95 -1.30
N GLY A 272 6.94 1.59 -1.45
CA GLY A 272 6.00 2.32 -2.31
C GLY A 272 5.77 3.76 -1.87
N SER A 273 5.86 4.03 -0.56
CA SER A 273 5.72 5.36 0.03
C SER A 273 7.05 6.10 0.22
N SER A 274 8.18 5.53 -0.21
CA SER A 274 9.53 6.05 0.10
C SER A 274 9.71 7.51 -0.29
N LYS A 275 9.11 7.95 -1.39
CA LYS A 275 9.16 9.35 -1.83
C LYS A 275 8.40 10.31 -0.92
N ALA A 276 7.46 9.81 -0.10
CA ALA A 276 6.74 10.60 0.90
C ALA A 276 7.57 10.89 2.15
N GLN A 277 8.65 10.11 2.37
CA GLN A 277 9.39 10.15 3.63
C GLN A 277 10.51 11.21 3.65
N GLY A 278 10.78 11.86 2.51
CA GLY A 278 11.86 12.83 2.36
C GLY A 278 13.25 12.17 2.35
N ASP A 279 14.26 12.95 1.98
CA ASP A 279 15.65 12.54 2.15
C ASP A 279 15.97 12.54 3.66
N ILE A 280 16.48 11.42 4.17
CA ILE A 280 17.07 11.31 5.51
C ILE A 280 18.54 11.75 5.39
#